data_7c61649f764103561b9c390b990a241c
#
_entry.id   7c61649f764103561b9c390b990a241c
#
_cell.length_a   1.000
_cell.length_b   1.000
_cell.length_c   1.000
_cell.angle_alpha   90.00
_cell.angle_beta   90.00
_cell.angle_gamma   90.00
#
_symmetry.space_group_name_H-M   'P 1'
#
loop_
_entity.id
_entity.type
_entity.pdbx_description
1 polymer ?
#
loop_
_entity_poly.entity_id
_entity_poly.type
_entity_poly.pdbx_seq_one_letter_code
_entity_poly.pdbx_strand_id
1 'polypeptide(L)'
;MNALDFISAVDELEKNNTANKKMLDNLNKSIDKHLYSLDVSRENLDVVLNAISILRGIQDDSVRLSYKEIEDSVNNVLSRVFPDKVRKIELVESTRGGKYPQLDLKLRVAGGKERSLKNGSGHGIMQIVSLICNLSLIIITGSRKLLVLDEVLSGLSASAKEIISEILNQFTELGFQFVVSEHFFVPSNANVYRLEVNNDISDIADNYINNGDAKFISNNSKD
;
A
#
# COMPACT_ATOMS: atom_id res chain seq x y z
N MET A 1 57.80 37.89 -60.75
CA MET A 1 57.66 37.98 -59.31
C MET A 1 58.90 38.62 -58.76
N ASN A 2 58.81 39.82 -58.24
CA ASN A 2 59.92 40.57 -57.73
C ASN A 2 60.36 40.00 -56.36
N ALA A 3 61.63 40.17 -55.97
CA ALA A 3 62.12 39.69 -54.66
C ALA A 3 61.34 40.30 -53.47
N LEU A 4 60.88 41.51 -53.63
CA LEU A 4 59.97 42.13 -52.61
C LEU A 4 58.62 41.48 -52.49
N ASP A 5 58.00 41.01 -53.57
CA ASP A 5 56.72 40.32 -53.57
C ASP A 5 56.88 38.94 -52.89
N PHE A 6 58.00 38.29 -53.04
CA PHE A 6 58.29 36.98 -52.40
C PHE A 6 58.48 37.17 -50.90
N ILE A 7 59.22 38.20 -50.43
CA ILE A 7 59.39 38.45 -49.01
C ILE A 7 58.03 38.78 -48.35
N SER A 8 57.21 39.60 -48.99
CA SER A 8 55.87 39.95 -48.48
C SER A 8 54.97 38.70 -48.35
N ALA A 9 55.04 37.83 -49.32
CA ALA A 9 54.27 36.54 -49.27
C ALA A 9 54.76 35.60 -48.16
N VAL A 10 56.05 35.56 -47.88
CA VAL A 10 56.63 34.77 -46.77
C VAL A 10 56.20 35.36 -45.43
N ASP A 11 56.26 36.65 -45.25
CA ASP A 11 55.80 37.35 -44.01
C ASP A 11 54.30 37.12 -43.74
N GLU A 12 53.48 37.12 -44.78
CA GLU A 12 52.04 36.84 -44.66
C GLU A 12 51.78 35.37 -44.26
N LEU A 13 52.54 34.42 -44.84
CA LEU A 13 52.47 33.01 -44.45
C LEU A 13 52.89 32.78 -43.00
N GLU A 14 53.94 33.45 -42.50
CA GLU A 14 54.38 33.36 -41.12
C GLU A 14 53.34 33.93 -40.14
N LYS A 15 52.72 35.08 -40.48
CA LYS A 15 51.62 35.64 -39.69
C LYS A 15 50.43 34.66 -39.63
N ASN A 16 50.04 34.13 -40.77
CA ASN A 16 48.92 33.17 -40.82
C ASN A 16 49.22 31.90 -40.03
N ASN A 17 50.45 31.38 -40.13
CA ASN A 17 50.89 30.19 -39.37
C ASN A 17 50.88 30.46 -37.87
N THR A 18 51.30 31.63 -37.42
CA THR A 18 51.29 32.05 -36.01
C THR A 18 49.87 32.22 -35.50
N ALA A 19 48.96 32.79 -36.31
CA ALA A 19 47.55 32.92 -35.97
C ALA A 19 46.86 31.57 -35.85
N ASN A 20 47.10 30.66 -36.79
CA ASN A 20 46.59 29.29 -36.78
C ASN A 20 47.11 28.50 -35.58
N LYS A 21 48.37 28.67 -35.19
CA LYS A 21 48.93 28.05 -33.97
C LYS A 21 48.25 28.48 -32.71
N LYS A 22 47.99 29.80 -32.56
CA LYS A 22 47.21 30.36 -31.43
C LYS A 22 45.77 29.84 -31.40
N MET A 23 45.13 29.72 -32.56
CA MET A 23 43.79 29.19 -32.68
C MET A 23 43.73 27.71 -32.27
N LEU A 24 44.71 26.92 -32.66
CA LEU A 24 44.82 25.50 -32.29
C LEU A 24 45.02 25.33 -30.78
N ASP A 25 45.88 26.15 -30.17
CA ASP A 25 46.10 26.14 -28.71
C ASP A 25 44.84 26.51 -27.95
N ASN A 26 44.07 27.50 -28.43
CA ASN A 26 42.81 27.87 -27.82
C ASN A 26 41.72 26.77 -27.94
N LEU A 27 41.66 26.08 -29.10
CA LEU A 27 40.76 24.96 -29.32
C LEU A 27 41.13 23.80 -28.41
N ASN A 28 42.39 23.46 -28.26
CA ASN A 28 42.85 22.39 -27.37
C ASN A 28 42.47 22.71 -25.91
N LYS A 29 42.70 23.93 -25.42
CA LYS A 29 42.27 24.35 -24.08
C LYS A 29 40.77 24.27 -23.90
N SER A 30 39.98 24.59 -24.93
CA SER A 30 38.51 24.47 -24.87
C SER A 30 38.06 23.00 -24.81
N ILE A 31 38.71 22.14 -25.59
CA ILE A 31 38.45 20.69 -25.55
C ILE A 31 38.76 20.10 -24.17
N ASP A 32 39.93 20.43 -23.61
CA ASP A 32 40.31 19.94 -22.27
C ASP A 32 39.32 20.40 -21.20
N LYS A 33 38.83 21.64 -21.27
CA LYS A 33 37.81 22.17 -20.36
C LYS A 33 36.48 21.43 -20.49
N HIS A 34 36.06 21.10 -21.71
CA HIS A 34 34.83 20.35 -21.94
C HIS A 34 34.95 18.88 -21.50
N LEU A 35 36.10 18.26 -21.74
CA LEU A 35 36.37 16.90 -21.25
C LEU A 35 36.30 16.81 -19.74
N TYR A 36 36.94 17.74 -19.03
CA TYR A 36 36.87 17.82 -17.58
C TYR A 36 35.43 18.03 -17.07
N SER A 37 34.66 18.91 -17.74
CA SER A 37 33.24 19.12 -17.38
C SER A 37 32.38 17.87 -17.60
N LEU A 38 32.67 17.10 -18.64
CA LEU A 38 32.00 15.81 -18.92
C LEU A 38 32.34 14.78 -17.85
N ASP A 39 33.59 14.66 -17.44
CA ASP A 39 34.01 13.73 -16.40
C ASP A 39 33.34 14.04 -15.06
N VAL A 40 33.33 15.29 -14.64
CA VAL A 40 32.62 15.74 -13.42
C VAL A 40 31.12 15.44 -13.53
N SER A 41 30.51 15.67 -14.68
CA SER A 41 29.08 15.39 -14.88
C SER A 41 28.79 13.87 -14.82
N ARG A 42 29.70 13.05 -15.29
CA ARG A 42 29.60 11.59 -15.25
C ARG A 42 29.70 11.07 -13.82
N GLU A 43 30.66 11.57 -13.04
CA GLU A 43 30.78 11.24 -11.62
C GLU A 43 29.54 11.63 -10.83
N ASN A 44 28.98 12.82 -11.06
CA ASN A 44 27.75 13.27 -10.43
C ASN A 44 26.54 12.38 -10.80
N LEU A 45 26.46 11.93 -12.06
CA LEU A 45 25.41 11.01 -12.50
C LEU A 45 25.52 9.65 -11.77
N ASP A 46 26.72 9.12 -11.62
CA ASP A 46 26.94 7.85 -10.90
C ASP A 46 26.54 7.97 -9.42
N VAL A 47 26.85 9.08 -8.77
CA VAL A 47 26.41 9.35 -7.40
C VAL A 47 24.88 9.39 -7.29
N VAL A 48 24.21 10.07 -8.22
CA VAL A 48 22.73 10.15 -8.24
C VAL A 48 22.10 8.78 -8.50
N LEU A 49 22.64 8.00 -9.43
CA LEU A 49 22.13 6.64 -9.70
C LEU A 49 22.29 5.71 -8.49
N ASN A 50 23.41 5.79 -7.79
CA ASN A 50 23.63 5.04 -6.57
C ASN A 50 22.65 5.46 -5.46
N ALA A 51 22.44 6.76 -5.27
CA ALA A 51 21.48 7.27 -4.31
C ALA A 51 20.04 6.80 -4.61
N ILE A 52 19.62 6.81 -5.88
CA ILE A 52 18.31 6.29 -6.32
C ILE A 52 18.20 4.78 -6.01
N SER A 53 19.26 4.02 -6.26
CA SER A 53 19.26 2.58 -5.98
C SER A 53 19.09 2.28 -4.48
N ILE A 54 19.79 3.03 -3.62
CA ILE A 54 19.67 2.91 -2.16
C ILE A 54 18.26 3.28 -1.69
N LEU A 55 17.71 4.40 -2.18
CA LEU A 55 16.36 4.85 -1.81
C LEU A 55 15.29 3.83 -2.22
N ARG A 56 15.42 3.23 -3.41
CA ARG A 56 14.51 2.15 -3.84
C ARG A 56 14.60 0.93 -2.94
N GLY A 57 15.82 0.52 -2.56
CA GLY A 57 16.00 -0.58 -1.61
C GLY A 57 15.31 -0.34 -0.27
N ILE A 58 15.47 0.86 0.31
CA ILE A 58 14.81 1.25 1.57
C ILE A 58 13.28 1.26 1.41
N GLN A 59 12.77 1.76 0.29
CA GLN A 59 11.34 1.78 0.01
C GLN A 59 10.78 0.35 -0.09
N ASP A 60 11.44 -0.54 -0.82
CA ASP A 60 11.01 -1.92 -1.01
C ASP A 60 11.00 -2.68 0.33
N ASP A 61 12.01 -2.49 1.18
CA ASP A 61 12.07 -3.11 2.51
C ASP A 61 10.95 -2.58 3.43
N SER A 62 10.67 -1.28 3.43
CA SER A 62 9.59 -0.68 4.21
C SER A 62 8.21 -1.20 3.78
N VAL A 63 7.98 -1.33 2.49
CA VAL A 63 6.73 -1.89 1.93
C VAL A 63 6.57 -3.35 2.32
N ARG A 64 7.63 -4.16 2.23
CA ARG A 64 7.61 -5.58 2.65
C ARG A 64 7.32 -5.77 4.13
N LEU A 65 7.89 -4.92 4.99
CA LEU A 65 7.59 -4.93 6.43
C LEU A 65 6.11 -4.65 6.68
N SER A 66 5.54 -3.64 6.02
CA SER A 66 4.11 -3.31 6.13
C SER A 66 3.20 -4.46 5.66
N TYR A 67 3.56 -5.14 4.57
CA TYR A 67 2.81 -6.32 4.12
C TYR A 67 2.85 -7.45 5.13
N LYS A 68 4.01 -7.70 5.72
CA LYS A 68 4.16 -8.73 6.76
C LYS A 68 3.34 -8.42 8.01
N GLU A 69 3.30 -7.17 8.45
CA GLU A 69 2.46 -6.74 9.58
C GLU A 69 0.98 -6.97 9.30
N ILE A 70 0.51 -6.69 8.08
CA ILE A 70 -0.86 -6.98 7.65
C ILE A 70 -1.13 -8.49 7.64
N GLU A 71 -0.23 -9.29 7.05
CA GLU A 71 -0.34 -10.74 7.04
C GLU A 71 -0.44 -11.34 8.44
N ASP A 72 0.45 -10.92 9.33
CA ASP A 72 0.50 -11.41 10.71
C ASP A 72 -0.77 -11.04 11.47
N SER A 73 -1.26 -9.82 11.29
CA SER A 73 -2.52 -9.34 11.89
C SER A 73 -3.72 -10.16 11.42
N VAL A 74 -3.86 -10.34 10.11
CA VAL A 74 -4.96 -11.14 9.54
C VAL A 74 -4.86 -12.60 9.97
N ASN A 75 -3.67 -13.19 9.93
CA ASN A 75 -3.46 -14.58 10.30
C ASN A 75 -3.73 -14.84 11.78
N ASN A 76 -3.40 -13.90 12.65
CA ASN A 76 -3.74 -13.95 14.06
C ASN A 76 -5.26 -14.00 14.26
N VAL A 77 -6.01 -13.11 13.64
CA VAL A 77 -7.48 -13.08 13.73
C VAL A 77 -8.09 -14.36 13.14
N LEU A 78 -7.63 -14.80 11.96
CA LEU A 78 -8.12 -16.02 11.33
C LEU A 78 -7.91 -17.27 12.21
N SER A 79 -6.79 -17.37 12.93
CA SER A 79 -6.51 -18.48 13.83
C SER A 79 -7.42 -18.48 15.07
N ARG A 80 -7.81 -17.30 15.56
CA ARG A 80 -8.77 -17.16 16.67
C ARG A 80 -10.19 -17.51 16.24
N VAL A 81 -10.61 -17.04 15.06
CA VAL A 81 -11.98 -17.23 14.55
C VAL A 81 -12.20 -18.64 14.01
N PHE A 82 -11.17 -19.27 13.47
CA PHE A 82 -11.25 -20.62 12.86
C PHE A 82 -10.16 -21.55 13.42
N PRO A 83 -10.17 -21.88 14.72
CA PRO A 83 -9.10 -22.65 15.38
C PRO A 83 -8.91 -24.05 14.77
N ASP A 84 -9.98 -24.68 14.28
CA ASP A 84 -9.95 -26.04 13.72
C ASP A 84 -9.45 -26.10 12.27
N LYS A 85 -9.19 -24.97 11.64
CA LYS A 85 -8.82 -24.89 10.23
C LYS A 85 -7.55 -24.08 10.06
N VAL A 86 -6.44 -24.75 9.79
CA VAL A 86 -5.19 -24.07 9.44
C VAL A 86 -5.40 -23.32 8.12
N ARG A 87 -5.60 -22.03 8.22
CA ARG A 87 -5.77 -21.11 7.10
C ARG A 87 -4.87 -19.93 7.32
N LYS A 88 -4.03 -19.64 6.34
CA LYS A 88 -3.14 -18.48 6.36
C LYS A 88 -3.30 -17.70 5.07
N ILE A 89 -3.31 -16.40 5.16
CA ILE A 89 -3.17 -15.55 3.99
C ILE A 89 -1.69 -15.23 3.77
N GLU A 90 -1.36 -15.00 2.54
CA GLU A 90 -0.06 -14.54 2.08
C GLU A 90 -0.27 -13.41 1.07
N LEU A 91 0.43 -12.31 1.28
CA LEU A 91 0.48 -11.18 0.36
C LEU A 91 1.62 -11.43 -0.64
N VAL A 92 1.29 -11.60 -1.90
CA VAL A 92 2.27 -11.91 -2.96
C VAL A 92 2.29 -10.77 -3.96
N GLU A 93 3.46 -10.18 -4.12
CA GLU A 93 3.68 -9.22 -5.19
C GLU A 93 3.65 -9.91 -6.55
N SER A 94 2.89 -9.36 -7.46
CA SER A 94 2.78 -9.80 -8.84
C SER A 94 2.78 -8.60 -9.79
N THR A 95 2.82 -8.87 -11.08
CA THR A 95 2.74 -7.81 -12.09
C THR A 95 1.60 -8.10 -13.05
N ARG A 96 0.66 -7.17 -13.18
CA ARG A 96 -0.40 -7.26 -14.18
C ARG A 96 0.13 -6.85 -15.55
N GLY A 97 0.12 -7.81 -16.50
CA GLY A 97 0.63 -7.57 -17.84
C GLY A 97 2.12 -7.23 -17.90
N GLY A 98 2.93 -7.63 -16.90
CA GLY A 98 4.36 -7.37 -16.84
C GLY A 98 4.78 -5.91 -16.61
N LYS A 99 3.81 -4.99 -16.36
CA LYS A 99 4.08 -3.55 -16.26
C LYS A 99 3.62 -2.91 -14.96
N TYR A 100 2.49 -3.36 -14.41
CA TYR A 100 1.88 -2.71 -13.25
C TYR A 100 2.05 -3.57 -12.01
N PRO A 101 2.62 -3.05 -10.91
CA PRO A 101 2.70 -3.79 -9.67
C PRO A 101 1.29 -4.10 -9.16
N GLN A 102 1.07 -5.32 -8.75
CA GLN A 102 -0.19 -5.82 -8.19
C GLN A 102 0.14 -6.61 -6.92
N LEU A 103 -0.71 -6.47 -5.91
CA LEU A 103 -0.65 -7.25 -4.68
C LEU A 103 -1.78 -8.27 -4.70
N ASP A 104 -1.43 -9.55 -4.69
CA ASP A 104 -2.38 -10.65 -4.67
C ASP A 104 -2.49 -11.23 -3.26
N LEU A 105 -3.72 -11.47 -2.81
CA LEU A 105 -4.03 -12.18 -1.58
C LEU A 105 -4.26 -13.66 -1.90
N LYS A 106 -3.37 -14.52 -1.39
CA LYS A 106 -3.48 -15.97 -1.52
C LYS A 106 -3.86 -16.59 -0.18
N LEU A 107 -4.77 -17.57 -0.23
CA LEU A 107 -5.15 -18.36 0.93
C LEU A 107 -4.43 -19.71 0.89
N ARG A 108 -3.61 -20.00 1.90
CA ARG A 108 -3.04 -21.34 2.13
C ARG A 108 -3.92 -22.13 3.10
N VAL A 109 -4.31 -23.33 2.70
CA VAL A 109 -5.10 -24.28 3.51
C VAL A 109 -4.20 -25.41 4.00
N ALA A 110 -4.62 -26.11 5.04
CA ALA A 110 -3.94 -27.32 5.52
C ALA A 110 -3.62 -28.27 4.35
N GLY A 111 -2.39 -28.78 4.30
CA GLY A 111 -1.88 -29.58 3.19
C GLY A 111 -1.21 -28.80 2.06
N GLY A 112 -0.93 -27.49 2.25
CA GLY A 112 -0.12 -26.67 1.33
C GLY A 112 -0.81 -26.26 0.02
N LYS A 113 -2.11 -26.51 -0.12
CA LYS A 113 -2.87 -26.11 -1.31
C LYS A 113 -3.16 -24.62 -1.28
N GLU A 114 -2.70 -23.89 -2.27
CA GLU A 114 -3.06 -22.50 -2.51
C GLU A 114 -4.45 -22.42 -3.16
N ARG A 115 -5.26 -21.50 -2.66
CA ARG A 115 -6.56 -21.16 -3.25
C ARG A 115 -6.67 -19.67 -3.42
N SER A 116 -7.33 -19.23 -4.48
CA SER A 116 -7.73 -17.84 -4.60
C SER A 116 -8.69 -17.51 -3.46
N LEU A 117 -8.44 -16.39 -2.77
CA LEU A 117 -9.33 -15.90 -1.74
C LEU A 117 -10.75 -15.71 -2.27
N LYS A 118 -10.87 -15.22 -3.51
CA LYS A 118 -12.14 -14.89 -4.18
C LYS A 118 -12.99 -16.11 -4.51
N ASN A 119 -12.39 -17.26 -4.85
CA ASN A 119 -13.11 -18.42 -5.36
C ASN A 119 -13.06 -19.66 -4.46
N GLY A 120 -12.35 -19.62 -3.34
CA GLY A 120 -12.10 -20.83 -2.54
C GLY A 120 -12.21 -20.69 -1.03
N SER A 121 -12.51 -19.50 -0.51
CA SER A 121 -12.40 -19.24 0.94
C SER A 121 -13.72 -19.24 1.71
N GLY A 122 -14.84 -19.09 1.05
CA GLY A 122 -16.11 -18.81 1.70
C GLY A 122 -16.28 -17.34 2.11
N HIS A 123 -17.52 -16.88 2.17
CA HIS A 123 -17.87 -15.47 2.35
C HIS A 123 -17.32 -14.89 3.67
N GLY A 124 -17.47 -15.60 4.77
CA GLY A 124 -17.02 -15.11 6.09
C GLY A 124 -15.52 -14.87 6.19
N ILE A 125 -14.68 -15.68 5.53
CA ILE A 125 -13.22 -15.44 5.53
C ILE A 125 -12.89 -14.15 4.77
N MET A 126 -13.52 -13.92 3.63
CA MET A 126 -13.36 -12.69 2.85
C MET A 126 -13.70 -11.46 3.67
N GLN A 127 -14.82 -11.52 4.42
CA GLN A 127 -15.26 -10.45 5.29
C GLN A 127 -14.22 -10.12 6.38
N ILE A 128 -13.70 -11.15 7.07
CA ILE A 128 -12.66 -10.96 8.10
C ILE A 128 -11.38 -10.41 7.50
N VAL A 129 -10.89 -10.98 6.41
CA VAL A 129 -9.67 -10.51 5.75
C VAL A 129 -9.82 -9.05 5.33
N SER A 130 -10.95 -8.70 4.69
CA SER A 130 -11.22 -7.32 4.28
C SER A 130 -11.27 -6.37 5.46
N LEU A 131 -11.94 -6.74 6.55
CA LEU A 131 -12.04 -5.93 7.76
C LEU A 131 -10.66 -5.65 8.36
N ILE A 132 -9.86 -6.70 8.60
CA ILE A 132 -8.54 -6.53 9.22
C ILE A 132 -7.56 -5.80 8.31
N CYS A 133 -7.58 -6.06 6.99
CA CYS A 133 -6.78 -5.29 6.04
C CYS A 133 -7.12 -3.79 6.10
N ASN A 134 -8.40 -3.43 6.14
CA ASN A 134 -8.82 -2.02 6.23
C ASN A 134 -8.36 -1.38 7.56
N LEU A 135 -8.50 -2.08 8.68
CA LEU A 135 -8.03 -1.61 9.98
C LEU A 135 -6.51 -1.39 9.97
N SER A 136 -5.76 -2.35 9.45
CA SER A 136 -4.30 -2.26 9.33
C SER A 136 -3.88 -1.09 8.43
N LEU A 137 -4.54 -0.90 7.30
CA LEU A 137 -4.27 0.23 6.39
C LEU A 137 -4.52 1.58 7.04
N ILE A 138 -5.61 1.73 7.83
CA ILE A 138 -5.89 2.96 8.57
C ILE A 138 -4.76 3.27 9.56
N ILE A 139 -4.25 2.25 10.27
CA ILE A 139 -3.14 2.41 11.22
C ILE A 139 -1.87 2.84 10.49
N ILE A 140 -1.48 2.12 9.44
CA ILE A 140 -0.24 2.36 8.69
C ILE A 140 -0.25 3.74 8.02
N THR A 141 -1.40 4.14 7.46
CA THR A 141 -1.53 5.42 6.76
C THR A 141 -1.80 6.61 7.69
N GLY A 142 -2.07 6.37 8.98
CA GLY A 142 -2.49 7.42 9.92
C GLY A 142 -3.82 8.07 9.55
N SER A 143 -4.68 7.38 8.79
CA SER A 143 -5.97 7.88 8.33
C SER A 143 -6.97 8.00 9.49
N ARG A 144 -8.11 8.67 9.24
CA ARG A 144 -9.18 8.82 10.23
C ARG A 144 -9.71 7.46 10.67
N LYS A 145 -9.71 7.21 11.97
CA LYS A 145 -10.10 5.94 12.61
C LYS A 145 -11.64 5.80 12.69
N LEU A 146 -12.31 5.86 11.54
CA LEU A 146 -13.77 5.69 11.42
C LEU A 146 -14.08 4.66 10.34
N LEU A 147 -14.80 3.60 10.71
CA LEU A 147 -15.27 2.56 9.76
C LEU A 147 -16.79 2.45 9.82
N VAL A 148 -17.39 2.35 8.62
CA VAL A 148 -18.81 1.98 8.46
C VAL A 148 -18.83 0.54 7.93
N LEU A 149 -19.49 -0.34 8.66
CA LEU A 149 -19.57 -1.78 8.40
C LEU A 149 -21.03 -2.16 8.13
N ASP A 150 -21.35 -2.41 6.86
CA ASP A 150 -22.69 -2.79 6.44
C ASP A 150 -22.76 -4.29 6.20
N GLU A 151 -23.48 -5.01 7.06
CA GLU A 151 -23.65 -6.48 7.04
C GLU A 151 -22.31 -7.28 6.92
N VAL A 152 -21.19 -6.70 7.33
CA VAL A 152 -19.85 -7.29 7.17
C VAL A 152 -19.69 -8.60 7.96
N LEU A 153 -20.53 -8.82 8.97
CA LEU A 153 -20.48 -10.03 9.80
C LEU A 153 -21.54 -11.08 9.44
N SER A 154 -22.36 -10.81 8.43
CA SER A 154 -23.51 -11.66 8.06
C SER A 154 -23.12 -13.11 7.71
N GLY A 155 -21.96 -13.32 7.10
CA GLY A 155 -21.42 -14.65 6.71
C GLY A 155 -20.72 -15.43 7.82
N LEU A 156 -20.70 -14.93 9.06
CA LEU A 156 -19.99 -15.52 10.18
C LEU A 156 -20.94 -16.31 11.10
N SER A 157 -20.39 -17.38 11.74
CA SER A 157 -21.08 -18.07 12.83
C SER A 157 -21.21 -17.18 14.07
N ALA A 158 -22.13 -17.51 14.97
CA ALA A 158 -22.31 -16.79 16.22
C ALA A 158 -21.01 -16.63 17.02
N SER A 159 -20.27 -17.72 17.21
CA SER A 159 -18.99 -17.71 17.92
C SER A 159 -17.92 -16.85 17.22
N ALA A 160 -17.90 -16.83 15.89
CA ALA A 160 -17.01 -15.98 15.13
C ALA A 160 -17.35 -14.49 15.29
N LYS A 161 -18.64 -14.15 15.31
CA LYS A 161 -19.13 -12.78 15.56
C LYS A 161 -18.73 -12.26 16.94
N GLU A 162 -18.81 -13.10 17.98
CA GLU A 162 -18.37 -12.77 19.34
C GLU A 162 -16.87 -12.41 19.37
N ILE A 163 -16.02 -13.24 18.77
CA ILE A 163 -14.57 -12.98 18.68
C ILE A 163 -14.29 -11.66 17.93
N ILE A 164 -14.99 -11.42 16.81
CA ILE A 164 -14.83 -10.16 16.06
C ILE A 164 -15.30 -8.97 16.87
N SER A 165 -16.40 -9.11 17.66
CA SER A 165 -16.86 -8.04 18.56
C SER A 165 -15.80 -7.67 19.60
N GLU A 166 -15.15 -8.67 20.21
CA GLU A 166 -14.04 -8.43 21.15
C GLU A 166 -12.88 -7.66 20.45
N ILE A 167 -12.55 -8.07 19.23
CA ILE A 167 -11.49 -7.41 18.43
C ILE A 167 -11.90 -5.95 18.14
N LEU A 168 -13.13 -5.70 17.70
CA LEU A 168 -13.59 -4.33 17.45
C LEU A 168 -13.56 -3.48 18.73
N ASN A 169 -13.91 -4.04 19.89
CA ASN A 169 -13.78 -3.36 21.17
C ASN A 169 -12.33 -2.97 21.49
N GLN A 170 -11.35 -3.87 21.25
CA GLN A 170 -9.95 -3.53 21.42
C GLN A 170 -9.52 -2.37 20.51
N PHE A 171 -10.03 -2.31 19.29
CA PHE A 171 -9.77 -1.16 18.40
C PHE A 171 -10.45 0.12 18.87
N THR A 172 -11.60 0.06 19.55
CA THR A 172 -12.21 1.28 20.16
C THR A 172 -11.32 1.87 21.25
N GLU A 173 -10.64 1.04 22.04
CA GLU A 173 -9.63 1.48 23.02
C GLU A 173 -8.45 2.21 22.34
N LEU A 174 -8.13 1.87 21.10
CA LEU A 174 -7.14 2.55 20.26
C LEU A 174 -7.69 3.81 19.55
N GLY A 175 -8.94 4.21 19.87
CA GLY A 175 -9.59 5.40 19.35
C GLY A 175 -10.32 5.21 18.03
N PHE A 176 -10.59 3.97 17.60
CA PHE A 176 -11.44 3.71 16.45
C PHE A 176 -12.91 3.91 16.79
N GLN A 177 -13.67 4.38 15.80
CA GLN A 177 -15.12 4.49 15.83
C GLN A 177 -15.72 3.58 14.76
N PHE A 178 -16.73 2.80 15.14
CA PHE A 178 -17.43 1.90 14.23
C PHE A 178 -18.90 2.27 14.15
N VAL A 179 -19.43 2.32 12.93
CA VAL A 179 -20.86 2.32 12.66
C VAL A 179 -21.18 0.98 12.01
N VAL A 180 -21.96 0.14 12.67
CA VAL A 180 -22.21 -1.24 12.23
C VAL A 180 -23.71 -1.41 11.96
N SER A 181 -24.05 -1.84 10.75
CA SER A 181 -25.40 -2.27 10.37
C SER A 181 -25.43 -3.80 10.37
N GLU A 182 -26.29 -4.40 11.18
CA GLU A 182 -26.46 -5.86 11.28
C GLU A 182 -27.89 -6.25 11.62
N HIS A 183 -28.37 -7.37 11.09
CA HIS A 183 -29.75 -7.80 11.31
C HIS A 183 -29.98 -8.55 12.64
N PHE A 184 -29.04 -9.39 13.04
CA PHE A 184 -29.24 -10.35 14.14
C PHE A 184 -28.17 -10.31 15.23
N PHE A 185 -27.24 -9.38 15.16
CA PHE A 185 -26.10 -9.36 16.05
C PHE A 185 -25.84 -7.95 16.57
N VAL A 186 -25.67 -7.85 17.87
CA VAL A 186 -25.31 -6.62 18.56
C VAL A 186 -23.93 -6.80 19.17
N PRO A 187 -22.93 -6.00 18.76
CA PRO A 187 -21.62 -6.01 19.42
C PRO A 187 -21.75 -5.68 20.90
N SER A 188 -20.89 -6.26 21.75
CA SER A 188 -20.78 -5.87 23.14
C SER A 188 -20.37 -4.38 23.26
N ASN A 189 -20.85 -3.71 24.30
CA ASN A 189 -20.54 -2.29 24.60
C ASN A 189 -20.90 -1.29 23.46
N ALA A 190 -21.90 -1.62 22.64
CA ALA A 190 -22.36 -0.75 21.56
C ALA A 190 -23.61 0.04 21.95
N ASN A 191 -23.70 1.28 21.47
CA ASN A 191 -24.98 1.99 21.43
C ASN A 191 -25.81 1.41 20.28
N VAL A 192 -27.01 0.95 20.56
CA VAL A 192 -27.86 0.23 19.61
C VAL A 192 -29.08 1.06 19.25
N TYR A 193 -29.29 1.20 17.95
CA TYR A 193 -30.49 1.81 17.37
C TYR A 193 -31.20 0.76 16.55
N ARG A 194 -32.43 0.41 16.96
CA ARG A 194 -33.27 -0.52 16.19
C ARG A 194 -34.10 0.28 15.20
N LEU A 195 -33.99 -0.07 13.93
CA LEU A 195 -34.79 0.53 12.86
C LEU A 195 -35.95 -0.39 12.51
N GLU A 196 -37.14 0.14 12.41
CA GLU A 196 -38.35 -0.52 11.92
C GLU A 196 -38.93 0.26 10.75
N VAL A 197 -39.56 -0.46 9.82
CA VAL A 197 -40.24 0.17 8.69
C VAL A 197 -41.74 0.18 8.97
N ASN A 198 -42.28 1.38 9.11
CA ASN A 198 -43.71 1.63 9.29
C ASN A 198 -44.22 2.41 8.06
N ASN A 199 -45.15 1.84 7.29
CA ASN A 199 -45.74 2.50 6.11
C ASN A 199 -44.69 3.04 5.13
N ASP A 200 -43.70 2.22 4.76
CA ASP A 200 -42.57 2.55 3.87
C ASP A 200 -41.61 3.63 4.41
N ILE A 201 -41.73 4.00 5.67
CA ILE A 201 -40.81 4.95 6.34
C ILE A 201 -40.05 4.20 7.42
N SER A 202 -38.71 4.30 7.37
CA SER A 202 -37.83 3.78 8.42
C SER A 202 -37.80 4.72 9.61
N ASP A 203 -38.05 4.20 10.82
CA ASP A 203 -38.02 4.95 12.07
C ASP A 203 -37.18 4.23 13.13
N ILE A 204 -36.72 4.96 14.12
CA ILE A 204 -35.97 4.40 15.24
C ILE A 204 -36.98 3.89 16.28
N ALA A 205 -37.12 2.57 16.36
CA ALA A 205 -38.01 1.92 17.30
C ALA A 205 -37.46 1.90 18.74
N ASP A 206 -36.16 1.58 18.87
CA ASP A 206 -35.47 1.44 20.14
C ASP A 206 -34.09 2.11 20.11
N ASN A 207 -33.72 2.73 21.22
CA ASN A 207 -32.38 3.25 21.47
C ASN A 207 -31.93 2.80 22.86
N TYR A 208 -30.92 1.98 22.95
CA TYR A 208 -30.37 1.51 24.20
C TYR A 208 -28.85 1.33 24.16
N ILE A 209 -28.20 1.44 25.33
CA ILE A 209 -26.80 1.19 25.52
C ILE A 209 -26.63 -0.25 25.97
N ASN A 210 -25.90 -1.04 25.21
CA ASN A 210 -25.53 -2.40 25.55
C ASN A 210 -24.17 -2.41 26.27
N ASN A 211 -24.19 -2.47 27.60
CA ASN A 211 -22.99 -2.49 28.44
C ASN A 211 -22.56 -3.92 28.83
N GLY A 212 -23.03 -4.93 28.14
CA GLY A 212 -22.77 -6.32 28.45
C GLY A 212 -22.19 -7.11 27.28
N ASP A 213 -22.32 -8.42 27.40
CA ASP A 213 -21.89 -9.35 26.34
C ASP A 213 -22.68 -9.14 25.04
N ALA A 214 -22.10 -9.55 23.92
CA ALA A 214 -22.76 -9.52 22.63
C ALA A 214 -24.08 -10.31 22.66
N LYS A 215 -25.15 -9.74 22.12
CA LYS A 215 -26.48 -10.35 22.11
C LYS A 215 -26.95 -10.61 20.68
N PHE A 216 -27.69 -11.70 20.51
CA PHE A 216 -28.42 -11.96 19.27
C PHE A 216 -29.86 -11.44 19.44
N ILE A 217 -30.29 -10.64 18.51
CA ILE A 217 -31.69 -10.18 18.44
C ILE A 217 -32.50 -11.38 17.87
N SER A 218 -33.32 -12.00 18.70
CA SER A 218 -34.27 -12.99 18.19
C SER A 218 -35.41 -12.27 17.51
N ASN A 219 -35.68 -12.58 16.24
CA ASN A 219 -36.93 -12.18 15.60
C ASN A 219 -38.08 -12.94 16.30
N ASN A 220 -38.63 -12.38 17.35
CA ASN A 220 -39.99 -12.72 17.76
C ASN A 220 -40.93 -11.97 16.79
N SER A 221 -41.05 -12.45 15.56
CA SER A 221 -42.24 -12.22 14.75
C SER A 221 -43.38 -12.88 15.52
N LYS A 222 -44.10 -12.12 16.28
CA LYS A 222 -45.47 -12.55 16.68
C LYS A 222 -46.31 -12.47 15.41
N ASP A 223 -46.65 -13.65 14.90
CA ASP A 223 -47.77 -13.83 13.98
C ASP A 223 -49.07 -13.24 14.57
#